data_b07937769ba694a1946be86066c1a01b
#
_entry.id   b07937769ba694a1946be86066c1a01b
#
_cell.length_a   1.000
_cell.length_b   1.000
_cell.length_c   1.000
_cell.angle_alpha   90.00
_cell.angle_beta   90.00
_cell.angle_gamma   90.00
#
_symmetry.space_group_name_H-M   'P 1'
#
loop_
_entity.id
_entity.type
_entity.pdbx_description
1 polymer ?
#
loop_
_entity_poly.entity_id
_entity_poly.type
_entity_poly.pdbx_seq_one_letter_code
_entity_poly.pdbx_strand_id
1 'polypeptide(L)'
;HGGLDIRGFSRALVSNLQGGDVQGASTLTQQFVKITLQENALKRGDKDAAKAAVDKTYSRKLQELKYALNVEENFTKDQILEGYLNLVYYGDQAYGVEAAALNYFGVSAAKLNLGQSALLAGIVQQPTAYNPVINPKESQARRDVVLDRMQSLGLASAKDVTAAKKVAVKK
;
A
#
# COMPACT_ATOMS: atom_id res chain seq x y z
N HIS A 1 -23.24 -2.04 -14.20
CA HIS A 1 -22.52 -1.23 -15.20
C HIS A 1 -21.98 0.02 -14.52
N GLY A 2 -20.84 -0.06 -13.86
CA GLY A 2 -20.09 1.09 -13.36
C GLY A 2 -18.91 1.32 -14.28
N GLY A 3 -19.14 1.97 -15.43
CA GLY A 3 -18.05 2.42 -16.30
C GLY A 3 -17.24 3.47 -15.54
N LEU A 4 -15.97 3.20 -15.31
CA LEU A 4 -15.01 4.21 -14.85
C LEU A 4 -15.10 5.38 -15.83
N ASP A 5 -15.45 6.56 -15.33
CA ASP A 5 -15.39 7.81 -16.13
C ASP A 5 -13.92 8.15 -16.38
N ILE A 6 -13.35 7.53 -17.42
CA ILE A 6 -11.96 7.71 -17.86
C ILE A 6 -11.67 9.21 -18.14
N ARG A 7 -12.69 9.97 -18.57
CA ARG A 7 -12.55 11.41 -18.82
C ARG A 7 -12.54 12.25 -17.55
N GLY A 8 -13.33 11.86 -16.54
CA GLY A 8 -13.30 12.49 -15.21
C GLY A 8 -12.01 12.17 -14.47
N PHE A 9 -11.56 10.92 -14.56
CA PHE A 9 -10.32 10.46 -13.95
C PHE A 9 -9.08 11.10 -14.61
N SER A 10 -9.03 11.17 -15.95
CA SER A 10 -7.91 11.83 -16.65
C SER A 10 -7.88 13.35 -16.38
N ARG A 11 -9.04 14.01 -16.24
CA ARG A 11 -9.11 15.43 -15.85
C ARG A 11 -8.61 15.65 -14.43
N ALA A 12 -9.02 14.81 -13.47
CA ALA A 12 -8.55 14.86 -12.08
C ALA A 12 -7.04 14.59 -11.99
N LEU A 13 -6.52 13.66 -12.80
CA LEU A 13 -5.09 13.37 -12.87
C LEU A 13 -4.31 14.56 -13.41
N VAL A 14 -4.79 15.22 -14.47
CA VAL A 14 -4.17 16.41 -15.07
C VAL A 14 -4.22 17.60 -14.12
N SER A 15 -5.36 17.85 -13.48
CA SER A 15 -5.53 18.92 -12.50
C SER A 15 -4.60 18.73 -11.29
N ASN A 16 -4.43 17.50 -10.82
CA ASN A 16 -3.58 17.19 -9.68
C ASN A 16 -2.07 17.26 -10.00
N LEU A 17 -1.67 17.03 -11.26
CA LEU A 17 -0.28 17.14 -11.69
C LEU A 17 0.17 18.60 -11.91
N GLN A 18 -0.77 19.53 -12.08
CA GLN A 18 -0.50 20.96 -12.25
C GLN A 18 -0.42 21.74 -10.93
N GLY A 19 -0.83 21.18 -9.81
CA GLY A 19 -0.97 21.89 -8.56
C GLY A 19 -0.31 21.25 -7.34
N GLY A 20 1.00 20.95 -7.36
CA GLY A 20 1.82 20.66 -6.16
C GLY A 20 1.29 19.55 -5.22
N ASP A 21 2.18 18.71 -4.69
CA ASP A 21 1.97 17.70 -3.64
C ASP A 21 0.79 16.73 -3.82
N VAL A 22 0.84 15.91 -4.85
CA VAL A 22 -0.08 14.78 -5.02
C VAL A 22 0.50 13.51 -4.38
N GLN A 23 0.63 13.52 -3.07
CA GLN A 23 0.82 12.29 -2.31
C GLN A 23 -0.57 11.67 -2.06
N GLY A 24 -0.86 10.51 -2.68
CA GLY A 24 -2.04 9.71 -2.38
C GLY A 24 -3.11 9.57 -3.46
N ALA A 25 -2.94 10.15 -4.66
CA ALA A 25 -3.92 10.03 -5.74
C ALA A 25 -3.82 8.73 -6.56
N SER A 26 -2.80 7.90 -6.38
CA SER A 26 -2.67 6.62 -7.08
C SER A 26 -3.53 5.55 -6.41
N THR A 27 -4.31 4.81 -7.23
CA THR A 27 -5.07 3.66 -6.73
C THR A 27 -4.13 2.53 -6.29
N LEU A 28 -4.66 1.58 -5.51
CA LEU A 28 -3.92 0.37 -5.12
C LEU A 28 -3.47 -0.41 -6.36
N THR A 29 -4.31 -0.52 -7.39
CA THR A 29 -3.99 -1.18 -8.65
C THR A 29 -2.80 -0.51 -9.36
N GLN A 30 -2.75 0.83 -9.38
CA GLN A 30 -1.62 1.56 -9.95
C GLN A 30 -0.32 1.32 -9.17
N GLN A 31 -0.41 1.27 -7.84
CA GLN A 31 0.74 0.93 -7.00
C GLN A 31 1.23 -0.50 -7.24
N PHE A 32 0.30 -1.46 -7.36
CA PHE A 32 0.60 -2.85 -7.68
C PHE A 32 1.33 -2.97 -9.02
N VAL A 33 0.81 -2.33 -10.07
CA VAL A 33 1.46 -2.28 -11.40
C VAL A 33 2.87 -1.71 -11.31
N LYS A 34 3.04 -0.57 -10.64
CA LYS A 34 4.36 0.08 -10.49
C LYS A 34 5.36 -0.87 -9.82
N ILE A 35 4.98 -1.48 -8.70
CA ILE A 35 5.85 -2.41 -7.96
C ILE A 35 6.18 -3.62 -8.83
N THR A 36 5.19 -4.20 -9.50
CA THR A 36 5.38 -5.37 -10.38
C THR A 36 6.34 -5.08 -11.53
N LEU A 37 6.23 -3.92 -12.16
CA LEU A 37 7.14 -3.51 -13.24
C LEU A 37 8.58 -3.36 -12.72
N GLN A 38 8.76 -2.73 -11.57
CA GLN A 38 10.06 -2.55 -10.94
C GLN A 38 10.69 -3.91 -10.58
N GLU A 39 9.95 -4.78 -9.90
CA GLU A 39 10.42 -6.11 -9.49
C GLU A 39 10.79 -6.98 -10.69
N ASN A 40 9.97 -6.97 -11.74
CA ASN A 40 10.25 -7.73 -12.95
C ASN A 40 11.52 -7.24 -13.66
N ALA A 41 11.78 -5.94 -13.66
CA ALA A 41 13.00 -5.36 -14.22
C ALA A 41 14.22 -5.77 -13.37
N LEU A 42 14.13 -5.70 -12.05
CA LEU A 42 15.20 -6.12 -11.13
C LEU A 42 15.53 -7.61 -11.29
N LYS A 43 14.51 -8.48 -11.39
CA LYS A 43 14.71 -9.93 -11.61
C LYS A 43 15.41 -10.25 -12.93
N ARG A 44 15.26 -9.42 -13.96
CA ARG A 44 15.99 -9.51 -15.23
C ARG A 44 17.37 -8.86 -15.21
N GLY A 45 17.76 -8.24 -14.09
CA GLY A 45 19.00 -7.47 -13.97
C GLY A 45 18.98 -6.11 -14.70
N ASP A 46 17.82 -5.68 -15.18
CA ASP A 46 17.63 -4.42 -15.91
C ASP A 46 17.41 -3.26 -14.93
N LYS A 47 18.52 -2.69 -14.46
CA LYS A 47 18.51 -1.58 -13.49
C LYS A 47 17.91 -0.30 -14.07
N ASP A 48 18.07 -0.08 -15.38
CA ASP A 48 17.54 1.12 -16.04
C ASP A 48 16.02 1.05 -16.16
N ALA A 49 15.47 -0.10 -16.56
CA ALA A 49 14.03 -0.32 -16.56
C ALA A 49 13.43 -0.27 -15.14
N ALA A 50 14.14 -0.80 -14.14
CA ALA A 50 13.70 -0.72 -12.74
C ALA A 50 13.62 0.72 -12.24
N LYS A 51 14.61 1.55 -12.58
CA LYS A 51 14.60 2.99 -12.28
C LYS A 51 13.49 3.71 -13.03
N ALA A 52 13.35 3.44 -14.34
CA ALA A 52 12.29 4.02 -15.17
C ALA A 52 10.88 3.70 -14.64
N ALA A 53 10.66 2.52 -14.05
CA ALA A 53 9.37 2.12 -13.48
C ALA A 53 8.92 3.00 -12.31
N VAL A 54 9.82 3.71 -11.63
CA VAL A 54 9.52 4.58 -10.48
C VAL A 54 9.78 6.07 -10.75
N ASP A 55 10.29 6.42 -11.93
CA ASP A 55 10.55 7.81 -12.30
C ASP A 55 9.29 8.66 -12.27
N LYS A 56 9.43 9.94 -11.89
CA LYS A 56 8.32 10.90 -11.83
C LYS A 56 8.09 11.57 -13.20
N THR A 57 7.80 10.78 -14.24
CA THR A 57 7.51 11.29 -15.59
C THR A 57 6.04 11.10 -15.96
N TYR A 58 5.55 11.96 -16.84
CA TYR A 58 4.17 11.92 -17.33
C TYR A 58 3.90 10.66 -18.17
N SER A 59 4.84 10.30 -19.04
CA SER A 59 4.75 9.12 -19.91
C SER A 59 4.66 7.83 -19.09
N ARG A 60 5.50 7.72 -18.06
CA ARG A 60 5.43 6.59 -17.13
C ARG A 60 4.06 6.51 -16.43
N LYS A 61 3.52 7.64 -15.97
CA LYS A 61 2.22 7.64 -15.27
C LYS A 61 1.05 7.26 -16.19
N LEU A 62 1.10 7.66 -17.46
CA LEU A 62 0.12 7.20 -18.46
C LEU A 62 0.25 5.69 -18.74
N GLN A 63 1.46 5.19 -18.84
CA GLN A 63 1.70 3.75 -19.01
C GLN A 63 1.22 2.95 -17.79
N GLU A 64 1.51 3.41 -16.58
CA GLU A 64 1.00 2.82 -15.34
C GLU A 64 -0.53 2.74 -15.33
N LEU A 65 -1.21 3.83 -15.74
CA LEU A 65 -2.67 3.86 -15.84
C LEU A 65 -3.19 2.85 -16.85
N LYS A 66 -2.59 2.77 -18.04
CA LYS A 66 -2.98 1.79 -19.07
C LYS A 66 -2.87 0.35 -18.56
N TYR A 67 -1.77 0.03 -17.89
CA TYR A 67 -1.60 -1.30 -17.30
C TYR A 67 -2.57 -1.55 -16.15
N ALA A 68 -2.85 -0.55 -15.31
CA ALA A 68 -3.81 -0.69 -14.23
C ALA A 68 -5.22 -0.99 -14.74
N LEU A 69 -5.67 -0.34 -15.81
CA LEU A 69 -6.95 -0.65 -16.44
C LEU A 69 -7.00 -2.09 -16.96
N ASN A 70 -5.94 -2.55 -17.62
CA ASN A 70 -5.86 -3.93 -18.09
C ASN A 70 -5.88 -4.95 -16.95
N VAL A 71 -5.20 -4.65 -15.84
CA VAL A 71 -5.22 -5.48 -14.63
C VAL A 71 -6.63 -5.54 -14.03
N GLU A 72 -7.34 -4.42 -13.94
CA GLU A 72 -8.71 -4.38 -13.41
C GLU A 72 -9.74 -5.08 -14.31
N GLU A 73 -9.48 -5.19 -15.61
CA GLU A 73 -10.31 -5.96 -16.54
C GLU A 73 -10.11 -7.48 -16.41
N ASN A 74 -8.91 -7.93 -16.03
CA ASN A 74 -8.53 -9.36 -16.06
C ASN A 74 -8.44 -10.00 -14.67
N PHE A 75 -8.39 -9.24 -13.59
CA PHE A 75 -8.23 -9.72 -12.22
C PHE A 75 -9.31 -9.16 -11.31
N THR A 76 -9.73 -9.97 -10.34
CA THR A 76 -10.64 -9.50 -9.29
C THR A 76 -9.91 -8.56 -8.32
N LYS A 77 -10.66 -7.74 -7.58
CA LYS A 77 -10.08 -6.86 -6.55
C LYS A 77 -9.32 -7.63 -5.48
N ASP A 78 -9.79 -8.82 -5.11
CA ASP A 78 -9.12 -9.67 -4.13
C ASP A 78 -7.78 -10.19 -4.66
N GLN A 79 -7.72 -10.60 -5.93
CA GLN A 79 -6.46 -11.01 -6.57
C GLN A 79 -5.46 -9.86 -6.67
N ILE A 80 -5.93 -8.65 -6.99
CA ILE A 80 -5.08 -7.45 -7.03
C ILE A 80 -4.57 -7.11 -5.63
N LEU A 81 -5.43 -7.17 -4.61
CA LEU A 81 -5.05 -6.92 -3.22
C LEU A 81 -4.05 -7.95 -2.72
N GLU A 82 -4.29 -9.23 -3.00
CA GLU A 82 -3.37 -10.32 -2.64
C GLU A 82 -2.00 -10.11 -3.29
N GLY A 83 -1.98 -9.84 -4.61
CA GLY A 83 -0.74 -9.54 -5.34
C GLY A 83 0.01 -8.34 -4.76
N TYR A 84 -0.71 -7.27 -4.44
CA TYR A 84 -0.14 -6.08 -3.82
C TYR A 84 0.48 -6.40 -2.44
N LEU A 85 -0.28 -7.05 -1.56
CA LEU A 85 0.18 -7.37 -0.21
C LEU A 85 1.40 -8.29 -0.21
N ASN A 86 1.53 -9.16 -1.22
CA ASN A 86 2.66 -10.07 -1.35
C ASN A 86 3.93 -9.42 -1.93
N LEU A 87 3.84 -8.21 -2.50
CA LEU A 87 4.98 -7.51 -3.14
C LEU A 87 5.40 -6.25 -2.42
N VAL A 88 4.46 -5.55 -1.76
CA VAL A 88 4.75 -4.22 -1.21
C VAL A 88 5.81 -4.27 -0.12
N TYR A 89 6.62 -3.22 -0.06
CA TYR A 89 7.66 -3.05 0.96
C TYR A 89 7.05 -2.53 2.26
N TYR A 90 7.35 -3.21 3.36
CA TYR A 90 6.89 -2.87 4.71
C TYR A 90 7.97 -2.24 5.60
N GLY A 91 9.14 -1.93 5.08
CA GLY A 91 10.29 -1.49 5.89
C GLY A 91 11.12 -2.67 6.41
N ASP A 92 12.28 -2.36 6.99
CA ASP A 92 13.16 -3.35 7.63
C ASP A 92 13.47 -4.58 6.75
N GLN A 93 13.70 -4.33 5.46
CA GLN A 93 13.95 -5.34 4.42
C GLN A 93 12.80 -6.35 4.22
N ALA A 94 11.61 -6.11 4.80
CA ALA A 94 10.45 -6.98 4.64
C ALA A 94 9.65 -6.60 3.39
N TYR A 95 9.65 -7.48 2.41
CA TYR A 95 8.83 -7.42 1.20
C TYR A 95 7.73 -8.48 1.30
N GLY A 96 6.49 -8.06 1.14
CA GLY A 96 5.32 -8.92 1.30
C GLY A 96 4.86 -9.06 2.75
N VAL A 97 3.55 -9.28 2.90
CA VAL A 97 2.85 -9.31 4.21
C VAL A 97 3.32 -10.45 5.11
N GLU A 98 3.65 -11.59 4.54
CA GLU A 98 4.15 -12.74 5.34
C GLU A 98 5.52 -12.43 5.94
N ALA A 99 6.45 -11.90 5.13
CA ALA A 99 7.77 -11.50 5.62
C ALA A 99 7.65 -10.41 6.69
N ALA A 100 6.77 -9.43 6.50
CA ALA A 100 6.53 -8.37 7.46
C ALA A 100 5.92 -8.90 8.77
N ALA A 101 4.95 -9.82 8.70
CA ALA A 101 4.33 -10.44 9.86
C ALA A 101 5.34 -11.24 10.70
N LEU A 102 6.19 -12.01 10.04
CA LEU A 102 7.27 -12.76 10.69
C LEU A 102 8.32 -11.81 11.30
N ASN A 103 8.74 -10.79 10.55
CA ASN A 103 9.77 -9.85 10.98
C ASN A 103 9.33 -9.01 12.20
N TYR A 104 8.13 -8.44 12.16
CA TYR A 104 7.68 -7.54 13.21
C TYR A 104 6.99 -8.22 14.38
N PHE A 105 6.38 -9.39 14.16
CA PHE A 105 5.55 -10.03 15.19
C PHE A 105 5.90 -11.50 15.45
N GLY A 106 6.73 -12.13 14.64
CA GLY A 106 7.09 -13.54 14.78
C GLY A 106 5.94 -14.51 14.53
N VAL A 107 4.90 -14.07 13.81
CA VAL A 107 3.72 -14.88 13.47
C VAL A 107 3.47 -14.86 11.96
N SER A 108 2.82 -15.89 11.43
CA SER A 108 2.34 -15.89 10.04
C SER A 108 1.28 -14.81 9.83
N ALA A 109 1.20 -14.25 8.61
CA ALA A 109 0.20 -13.26 8.24
C ALA A 109 -1.23 -13.72 8.53
N ALA A 110 -1.52 -15.02 8.37
CA ALA A 110 -2.82 -15.61 8.68
C ALA A 110 -3.19 -15.56 10.19
N LYS A 111 -2.23 -15.31 11.07
CA LYS A 111 -2.41 -15.24 12.53
C LYS A 111 -2.36 -13.81 13.08
N LEU A 112 -2.27 -12.82 12.22
CA LEU A 112 -2.28 -11.42 12.63
C LEU A 112 -3.59 -11.07 13.34
N ASN A 113 -3.48 -10.40 14.48
CA ASN A 113 -4.64 -9.79 15.14
C ASN A 113 -4.96 -8.42 14.52
N LEU A 114 -6.09 -7.84 14.93
CA LEU A 114 -6.58 -6.54 14.40
C LEU A 114 -5.52 -5.44 14.51
N GLY A 115 -4.86 -5.30 15.65
CA GLY A 115 -3.85 -4.26 15.87
C GLY A 115 -2.61 -4.45 14.98
N GLN A 116 -2.16 -5.68 14.80
CA GLN A 116 -1.04 -6.04 13.94
C GLN A 116 -1.38 -5.80 12.45
N SER A 117 -2.57 -6.21 12.02
CA SER A 117 -3.05 -5.97 10.66
C SER A 117 -3.16 -4.47 10.35
N ALA A 118 -3.72 -3.69 11.29
CA ALA A 118 -3.83 -2.24 11.15
C ALA A 118 -2.46 -1.54 11.13
N LEU A 119 -1.49 -2.06 11.89
CA LEU A 119 -0.12 -1.56 11.85
C LEU A 119 0.51 -1.76 10.47
N LEU A 120 0.46 -2.98 9.93
CA LEU A 120 1.00 -3.27 8.60
C LEU A 120 0.31 -2.44 7.52
N ALA A 121 -1.02 -2.32 7.56
CA ALA A 121 -1.76 -1.46 6.64
C ALA A 121 -1.35 0.03 6.74
N GLY A 122 -0.94 0.48 7.92
CA GLY A 122 -0.43 1.83 8.14
C GLY A 122 0.98 2.05 7.60
N ILE A 123 1.86 1.08 7.75
CA ILE A 123 3.29 1.16 7.40
C ILE A 123 3.48 1.38 5.89
N VAL A 124 2.70 0.74 5.03
CA VAL A 124 2.88 0.79 3.57
C VAL A 124 2.85 2.20 2.98
N GLN A 125 2.26 3.17 3.66
CA GLN A 125 2.23 4.55 3.19
C GLN A 125 3.63 5.19 3.21
N GLN A 126 4.38 4.99 4.30
CA GLN A 126 5.74 5.50 4.49
C GLN A 126 6.55 4.51 5.32
N PRO A 127 7.06 3.42 4.72
CA PRO A 127 7.66 2.31 5.45
C PRO A 127 8.83 2.69 6.36
N THR A 128 9.61 3.70 5.98
CA THR A 128 10.71 4.18 6.81
C THR A 128 10.21 5.02 8.00
N ALA A 129 9.27 5.92 7.77
CA ALA A 129 8.75 6.82 8.82
C ALA A 129 7.89 6.06 9.86
N TYR A 130 7.16 5.03 9.41
CA TYR A 130 6.29 4.24 10.27
C TYR A 130 6.89 2.88 10.65
N ASN A 131 8.21 2.72 10.54
CA ASN A 131 8.89 1.50 10.98
C ASN A 131 8.78 1.35 12.50
N PRO A 132 8.14 0.29 13.03
CA PRO A 132 7.91 0.14 14.47
C PRO A 132 9.20 -0.12 15.27
N VAL A 133 10.25 -0.58 14.62
CA VAL A 133 11.56 -0.83 15.24
C VAL A 133 12.31 0.49 15.49
N ILE A 134 12.17 1.45 14.57
CA ILE A 134 12.91 2.72 14.61
C ILE A 134 12.03 3.83 15.22
N ASN A 135 10.76 3.91 14.80
CA ASN A 135 9.83 4.97 15.13
C ASN A 135 8.53 4.40 15.75
N PRO A 136 8.58 3.75 16.93
CA PRO A 136 7.41 3.06 17.49
C PRO A 136 6.23 3.98 17.80
N LYS A 137 6.49 5.25 18.18
CA LYS A 137 5.43 6.22 18.48
C LYS A 137 4.67 6.64 17.21
N GLU A 138 5.37 6.96 16.15
CA GLU A 138 4.82 7.32 14.84
C GLU A 138 4.07 6.14 14.22
N SER A 139 4.63 4.94 14.36
CA SER A 139 4.02 3.70 13.93
C SER A 139 2.71 3.42 14.69
N GLN A 140 2.71 3.61 16.00
CA GLN A 140 1.50 3.48 16.83
C GLN A 140 0.44 4.51 16.44
N ALA A 141 0.82 5.77 16.31
CA ALA A 141 -0.10 6.83 15.90
C ALA A 141 -0.73 6.51 14.52
N ARG A 142 0.06 6.03 13.57
CA ARG A 142 -0.42 5.63 12.24
C ARG A 142 -1.36 4.42 12.30
N ARG A 143 -1.04 3.40 13.10
CA ARG A 143 -1.93 2.25 13.37
C ARG A 143 -3.28 2.73 13.89
N ASP A 144 -3.27 3.64 14.85
CA ASP A 144 -4.48 4.13 15.51
C ASP A 144 -5.39 4.88 14.52
N VAL A 145 -4.82 5.63 13.57
CA VAL A 145 -5.58 6.23 12.46
C VAL A 145 -6.26 5.16 11.59
N VAL A 146 -5.57 4.05 11.29
CA VAL A 146 -6.17 2.94 10.53
C VAL A 146 -7.31 2.30 11.31
N LEU A 147 -7.11 2.04 12.60
CA LEU A 147 -8.14 1.46 13.48
C LEU A 147 -9.37 2.35 13.58
N ASP A 148 -9.21 3.68 13.72
CA ASP A 148 -10.31 4.63 13.72
C ASP A 148 -11.08 4.61 12.40
N ARG A 149 -10.36 4.52 11.29
CA ARG A 149 -10.98 4.43 9.98
C ARG A 149 -11.77 3.12 9.80
N MET A 150 -11.23 1.99 10.27
CA MET A 150 -11.94 0.71 10.26
C MET A 150 -13.23 0.79 11.09
N GLN A 151 -13.17 1.39 12.27
CA GLN A 151 -14.37 1.60 13.10
C GLN A 151 -15.40 2.49 12.40
N SER A 152 -14.97 3.62 11.85
CA SER A 152 -15.87 4.57 11.17
C SER A 152 -16.58 3.97 9.95
N LEU A 153 -15.98 2.96 9.33
CA LEU A 153 -16.55 2.21 8.21
C LEU A 153 -17.33 0.96 8.64
N GLY A 154 -17.47 0.69 9.95
CA GLY A 154 -18.15 -0.49 10.46
C GLY A 154 -17.40 -1.81 10.24
N LEU A 155 -16.10 -1.76 9.90
CA LEU A 155 -15.24 -2.94 9.68
C LEU A 155 -14.69 -3.54 10.97
N ALA A 156 -14.69 -2.79 12.06
CA ALA A 156 -14.28 -3.24 13.39
C ALA A 156 -15.18 -2.62 14.47
N SER A 157 -15.44 -3.36 15.54
CA SER A 157 -16.24 -2.86 16.66
C SER A 157 -15.45 -1.84 17.49
N ALA A 158 -16.14 -0.88 18.13
CA ALA A 158 -15.51 0.08 19.04
C ALA A 158 -14.76 -0.63 20.20
N LYS A 159 -15.27 -1.76 20.66
CA LYS A 159 -14.64 -2.60 21.71
C LYS A 159 -13.29 -3.13 21.22
N ASP A 160 -13.26 -3.73 20.03
CA ASP A 160 -12.04 -4.33 19.46
C ASP A 160 -10.98 -3.28 19.13
N VAL A 161 -11.41 -2.14 18.58
CA VAL A 161 -10.52 -1.00 18.30
C VAL A 161 -9.92 -0.44 19.58
N THR A 162 -10.74 -0.25 20.63
CA THR A 162 -10.25 0.20 21.94
C THR A 162 -9.23 -0.77 22.53
N ALA A 163 -9.51 -2.08 22.44
CA ALA A 163 -8.59 -3.11 22.90
C ALA A 163 -7.27 -3.12 22.11
N ALA A 164 -7.35 -3.03 20.78
CA ALA A 164 -6.17 -2.99 19.91
C ALA A 164 -5.28 -1.76 20.16
N LYS A 165 -5.87 -0.59 20.41
CA LYS A 165 -5.13 0.65 20.72
C LYS A 165 -4.38 0.60 22.06
N LYS A 166 -4.86 -0.15 23.04
CA LYS A 166 -4.19 -0.30 24.34
C LYS A 166 -2.88 -1.10 24.24
N VAL A 167 -2.71 -1.90 23.19
CA VAL A 167 -1.48 -2.67 22.98
C VAL A 167 -0.41 -1.73 22.43
N ALA A 168 0.64 -1.51 23.21
CA ALA A 168 1.76 -0.71 22.75
C ALA A 168 2.47 -1.38 21.56
N VAL A 169 2.88 -0.57 20.58
CA VAL A 169 3.80 -1.02 19.53
C VAL A 169 5.19 -1.07 20.16
N LYS A 170 5.68 -2.29 20.34
CA LYS A 170 7.01 -2.55 20.90
C LYS A 170 7.95 -3.04 19.80
N LYS A 171 9.20 -2.77 20.03
CA LYS A 171 10.33 -3.36 19.33
C LYS A 171 10.43 -4.85 19.67
#